data_1b658e05944eee153fa710a4183379e2
#
_entry.id   1b658e05944eee153fa710a4183379e2
#
_cell.length_a   1.000
_cell.length_b   1.000
_cell.length_c   1.000
_cell.angle_alpha   90.00
_cell.angle_beta   90.00
_cell.angle_gamma   90.00
#
_symmetry.space_group_name_H-M   'P 1'
#
loop_
_entity.id
_entity.type
_entity.pdbx_description
1 polymer ?
#
loop_
_entity_poly.entity_id
_entity_poly.type
_entity_poly.pdbx_seq_one_letter_code
_entity_poly.pdbx_strand_id
1 'polypeptide(L)'
;WAAVTLTITFFILNKTVGLRVSAEEEIKGLDATEHNLPSAYADFMPVGGFAAVPVTESGLPAAPVEKAVPVETYTTKPDAKLSEVVMLFNPAKLERVKDAMNAVGVTGMTVTNVMGCGTQKGHVRKYRGVEIEELNLNPKMKLEMVISAVPVETVIAAAREALYTGNIGDGKIFVYDVEDAVKVRTGARGYDALQGTDD
;
A
#
# COMPACT_ATOMS: atom_id res chain seq x y z
N TRP A 1 45.32 -24.89 18.55
CA TRP A 1 45.87 -23.71 17.86
C TRP A 1 44.77 -22.76 17.44
N ALA A 2 43.82 -23.20 16.63
CA ALA A 2 42.78 -22.31 16.05
C ALA A 2 41.95 -21.55 17.11
N ALA A 3 41.59 -22.19 18.22
CA ALA A 3 40.82 -21.54 19.28
C ALA A 3 41.61 -20.41 19.97
N VAL A 4 42.90 -20.66 20.21
CA VAL A 4 43.78 -19.67 20.87
C VAL A 4 44.03 -18.46 19.98
N THR A 5 44.31 -18.69 18.69
CA THR A 5 44.55 -17.61 17.73
C THR A 5 43.30 -16.78 17.47
N LEU A 6 42.12 -17.41 17.32
CA LEU A 6 40.84 -16.72 17.19
C LEU A 6 40.51 -15.87 18.41
N THR A 7 40.69 -16.42 19.64
CA THR A 7 40.41 -15.67 20.85
C THR A 7 41.29 -14.42 20.96
N ILE A 8 42.58 -14.56 20.66
CA ILE A 8 43.51 -13.42 20.66
C ILE A 8 43.11 -12.38 19.60
N THR A 9 42.75 -12.83 18.40
CA THR A 9 42.32 -11.94 17.30
C THR A 9 41.07 -11.18 17.67
N PHE A 10 40.05 -11.87 18.20
CA PHE A 10 38.82 -11.20 18.62
C PHE A 10 39.04 -10.25 19.80
N PHE A 11 39.92 -10.58 20.72
CA PHE A 11 40.27 -9.69 21.84
C PHE A 11 40.94 -8.39 21.33
N ILE A 12 41.86 -8.51 20.37
CA ILE A 12 42.53 -7.34 19.76
C ILE A 12 41.51 -6.51 19.00
N LEU A 13 40.68 -7.11 18.15
CA LEU A 13 39.64 -6.43 17.39
C LEU A 13 38.63 -5.69 18.29
N ASN A 14 38.18 -6.33 19.34
CA ASN A 14 37.26 -5.73 20.29
C ASN A 14 37.85 -4.50 21.01
N LYS A 15 39.14 -4.48 21.22
CA LYS A 15 39.83 -3.39 21.92
C LYS A 15 40.28 -2.25 21.00
N THR A 16 40.44 -2.50 19.69
CA THR A 16 40.93 -1.52 18.71
C THR A 16 39.86 -0.91 17.87
N VAL A 17 39.00 -1.73 17.29
CA VAL A 17 37.96 -1.31 16.30
C VAL A 17 36.56 -1.40 16.92
N GLY A 18 36.39 -2.26 17.93
CA GLY A 18 35.07 -2.63 18.43
C GLY A 18 34.44 -3.73 17.57
N LEU A 19 33.79 -4.70 18.21
CA LEU A 19 33.05 -5.77 17.52
C LEU A 19 31.57 -5.46 17.39
N ARG A 20 31.13 -4.36 17.98
CA ARG A 20 29.73 -3.95 17.95
C ARG A 20 29.66 -2.42 17.88
N VAL A 21 28.76 -1.94 17.06
CA VAL A 21 28.43 -0.51 16.95
C VAL A 21 27.80 0.00 18.25
N SER A 22 27.86 1.31 18.47
CA SER A 22 27.25 1.92 19.65
C SER A 22 25.71 1.78 19.63
N ALA A 23 25.10 1.76 20.80
CA ALA A 23 23.66 1.65 20.91
C ALA A 23 22.91 2.83 20.20
N GLU A 24 23.53 3.99 20.13
CA GLU A 24 23.00 5.16 19.42
C GLU A 24 23.02 4.98 17.90
N GLU A 25 24.06 4.37 17.36
CA GLU A 25 24.18 4.05 15.92
C GLU A 25 23.24 2.91 15.53
N GLU A 26 23.06 1.93 16.43
CA GLU A 26 22.10 0.83 16.24
C GLU A 26 20.65 1.34 16.17
N ILE A 27 20.31 2.37 16.96
CA ILE A 27 18.99 3.02 16.94
C ILE A 27 18.80 3.92 15.71
N LYS A 28 19.84 4.64 15.29
CA LYS A 28 19.80 5.52 14.11
C LYS A 28 19.81 4.76 12.79
N GLY A 29 20.28 3.53 12.79
CA GLY A 29 20.47 2.71 11.61
C GLY A 29 21.87 2.91 10.97
N LEU A 30 22.50 1.81 10.62
CA LEU A 30 23.85 1.75 10.06
C LEU A 30 23.96 2.39 8.67
N ASP A 31 22.87 2.45 7.92
CA ASP A 31 22.84 3.01 6.57
C ASP A 31 23.19 4.50 6.55
N ALA A 32 22.79 5.24 7.58
CA ALA A 32 23.10 6.66 7.71
C ALA A 32 24.53 6.92 8.17
N THR A 33 25.05 6.07 9.08
CA THR A 33 26.36 6.29 9.72
C THR A 33 27.52 5.69 8.93
N GLU A 34 27.35 4.53 8.31
CA GLU A 34 28.41 3.85 7.56
C GLU A 34 28.39 4.18 6.06
N HIS A 35 27.21 4.38 5.47
CA HIS A 35 27.08 4.56 4.03
C HIS A 35 26.63 5.97 3.62
N ASN A 36 26.34 6.85 4.60
CA ASN A 36 25.81 8.20 4.38
C ASN A 36 24.57 8.21 3.44
N LEU A 37 23.80 7.13 3.48
CA LEU A 37 22.57 6.98 2.71
C LEU A 37 21.38 7.43 3.59
N PRO A 38 20.44 8.22 3.04
CA PRO A 38 19.18 8.42 3.72
C PRO A 38 18.55 7.03 3.91
N SER A 39 17.98 6.80 5.10
CA SER A 39 17.32 5.51 5.43
C SER A 39 16.48 5.02 4.25
N ALA A 40 16.61 3.74 3.88
CA ALA A 40 15.79 3.11 2.84
C ALA A 40 14.27 3.21 3.13
N TYR A 41 13.92 3.58 4.36
CA TYR A 41 12.55 3.80 4.84
C TYR A 41 12.22 5.27 5.11
N ALA A 42 13.05 6.21 4.63
CA ALA A 42 12.84 7.64 4.86
C ALA A 42 11.46 8.13 4.37
N ASP A 43 10.93 7.53 3.32
CA ASP A 43 9.61 7.83 2.78
C ASP A 43 8.45 7.25 3.63
N PHE A 44 8.75 6.32 4.54
CA PHE A 44 7.78 5.76 5.49
C PHE A 44 7.84 6.40 6.88
N MET A 45 8.85 7.21 7.15
CA MET A 45 8.90 7.98 8.39
C MET A 45 8.05 9.23 8.22
N PRO A 46 7.05 9.49 9.07
CA PRO A 46 6.37 10.77 9.08
C PRO A 46 7.44 11.85 9.27
N VAL A 47 7.47 12.82 8.34
CA VAL A 47 8.36 13.98 8.36
C VAL A 47 8.01 14.83 9.59
N GLY A 48 8.64 14.51 10.68
CA GLY A 48 8.51 15.17 11.97
C GLY A 48 9.20 14.30 12.99
N GLY A 49 10.38 14.73 13.42
CA GLY A 49 11.14 14.01 14.43
C GLY A 49 10.22 13.57 15.56
N PHE A 50 10.46 12.39 16.10
CA PHE A 50 9.82 11.95 17.34
C PHE A 50 10.20 12.91 18.48
N ALA A 51 9.58 14.10 18.49
CA ALA A 51 9.39 14.79 19.75
C ALA A 51 8.61 13.80 20.62
N ALA A 52 9.12 13.50 21.80
CA ALA A 52 8.49 12.57 22.73
C ALA A 52 7.00 12.90 22.82
N VAL A 53 6.20 12.13 22.09
CA VAL A 53 4.75 12.27 22.16
C VAL A 53 4.35 11.67 23.50
N PRO A 54 3.65 12.38 24.37
CA PRO A 54 3.18 11.81 25.61
C PRO A 54 2.32 10.59 25.29
N VAL A 55 2.81 9.41 25.69
CA VAL A 55 2.07 8.16 25.56
C VAL A 55 1.10 8.02 26.73
N THR A 56 -0.12 7.62 26.44
CA THR A 56 -1.07 7.20 27.48
C THR A 56 -0.64 5.87 28.11
N GLU A 57 -1.20 5.50 29.24
CA GLU A 57 -0.93 4.21 29.90
C GLU A 57 -1.14 2.98 28.98
N SER A 58 -1.88 3.14 27.88
CA SER A 58 -2.06 2.13 26.83
C SER A 58 -0.94 2.09 25.79
N GLY A 59 0.09 2.95 25.89
CA GLY A 59 1.21 3.00 24.95
C GLY A 59 0.89 3.62 23.58
N LEU A 60 -0.32 4.14 23.39
CA LEU A 60 -0.73 4.82 22.17
C LEU A 60 -0.54 6.34 22.33
N PRO A 61 -0.09 7.06 21.27
CA PRO A 61 -0.02 8.51 21.31
C PRO A 61 -1.42 9.10 21.51
N ALA A 62 -1.56 9.90 22.56
CA ALA A 62 -2.81 10.62 22.80
C ALA A 62 -2.98 11.68 21.70
N ALA A 63 -3.96 11.50 20.83
CA ALA A 63 -4.37 12.56 19.91
C ALA A 63 -5.04 13.67 20.74
N PRO A 64 -4.62 14.94 20.60
CA PRO A 64 -5.27 16.04 21.28
C PRO A 64 -6.70 16.17 20.75
N VAL A 65 -7.67 15.81 21.59
CA VAL A 65 -9.13 15.85 21.25
C VAL A 65 -9.55 17.26 20.79
N GLU A 66 -8.87 18.30 21.28
CA GLU A 66 -9.11 19.71 20.91
C GLU A 66 -8.83 20.05 19.44
N LYS A 67 -8.06 19.20 18.74
CA LYS A 67 -7.80 19.33 17.30
C LYS A 67 -8.65 18.40 16.43
N ALA A 68 -9.58 17.67 17.03
CA ALA A 68 -10.49 16.82 16.26
C ALA A 68 -11.36 17.72 15.36
N VAL A 69 -11.30 17.48 14.06
CA VAL A 69 -12.18 18.16 13.11
C VAL A 69 -13.60 17.61 13.31
N PRO A 70 -14.61 18.46 13.55
CA PRO A 70 -15.99 17.99 13.63
C PRO A 70 -16.36 17.27 12.36
N VAL A 71 -16.92 16.06 12.47
CA VAL A 71 -17.45 15.33 11.33
C VAL A 71 -18.89 15.80 11.11
N GLU A 72 -19.16 16.39 9.97
CA GLU A 72 -20.54 16.73 9.59
C GLU A 72 -21.35 15.44 9.43
N THR A 73 -22.50 15.39 10.05
CA THR A 73 -23.42 14.24 9.96
C THR A 73 -24.39 14.38 8.78
N TYR A 74 -24.29 15.48 8.06
CA TYR A 74 -25.19 15.80 6.96
C TYR A 74 -24.67 15.24 5.65
N THR A 75 -25.59 14.61 4.89
CA THR A 75 -25.37 14.23 3.49
C THR A 75 -26.59 14.63 2.66
N THR A 76 -26.36 15.11 1.44
CA THR A 76 -27.46 15.54 0.54
C THR A 76 -28.29 14.36 0.03
N LYS A 77 -27.71 13.16 0.04
CA LYS A 77 -28.38 11.92 -0.43
C LYS A 77 -28.14 10.77 0.54
N PRO A 78 -28.88 10.71 1.67
CA PRO A 78 -28.66 9.68 2.70
C PRO A 78 -28.93 8.26 2.19
N ASP A 79 -29.81 8.10 1.20
CA ASP A 79 -30.14 6.79 0.62
C ASP A 79 -29.26 6.37 -0.56
N ALA A 80 -28.24 7.18 -0.90
CA ALA A 80 -27.34 6.83 -1.99
C ALA A 80 -26.45 5.65 -1.59
N LYS A 81 -26.56 4.56 -2.35
CA LYS A 81 -25.72 3.38 -2.12
C LYS A 81 -24.28 3.68 -2.48
N LEU A 82 -23.38 3.34 -1.55
CA LEU A 82 -21.94 3.38 -1.77
C LEU A 82 -21.46 1.98 -2.12
N SER A 83 -20.66 1.86 -3.16
CA SER A 83 -20.08 0.57 -3.54
C SER A 83 -18.60 0.72 -3.84
N GLU A 84 -17.79 -0.18 -3.29
CA GLU A 84 -16.39 -0.31 -3.64
C GLU A 84 -16.25 -1.32 -4.77
N VAL A 85 -15.58 -0.93 -5.83
CA VAL A 85 -15.20 -1.81 -6.93
C VAL A 85 -13.70 -2.04 -6.90
N VAL A 86 -13.33 -3.31 -6.73
CA VAL A 86 -11.93 -3.74 -6.68
C VAL A 86 -11.64 -4.59 -7.92
N MET A 87 -10.61 -4.22 -8.66
CA MET A 87 -10.19 -4.93 -9.86
C MET A 87 -8.78 -5.48 -9.70
N LEU A 88 -8.57 -6.75 -10.02
CA LEU A 88 -7.26 -7.40 -10.06
C LEU A 88 -6.96 -7.80 -11.51
N PHE A 89 -5.92 -7.24 -12.12
CA PHE A 89 -5.62 -7.46 -13.53
C PHE A 89 -4.12 -7.38 -13.84
N ASN A 90 -3.74 -7.60 -15.11
CA ASN A 90 -2.35 -7.51 -15.55
C ASN A 90 -1.88 -6.04 -15.57
N PRO A 91 -0.70 -5.72 -14.99
CA PRO A 91 -0.16 -4.35 -14.94
C PRO A 91 -0.11 -3.63 -16.28
N ALA A 92 0.12 -4.35 -17.37
CA ALA A 92 0.19 -3.77 -18.72
C ALA A 92 -1.12 -3.12 -19.20
N LYS A 93 -2.23 -3.38 -18.50
CA LYS A 93 -3.56 -2.83 -18.87
C LYS A 93 -3.98 -1.62 -18.05
N LEU A 94 -3.13 -1.13 -17.13
CA LEU A 94 -3.47 -0.06 -16.21
C LEU A 94 -3.99 1.20 -16.92
N GLU A 95 -3.26 1.72 -17.89
CA GLU A 95 -3.65 2.96 -18.58
C GLU A 95 -5.00 2.81 -19.28
N ARG A 96 -5.21 1.68 -19.97
CA ARG A 96 -6.48 1.39 -20.64
C ARG A 96 -7.67 1.34 -19.69
N VAL A 97 -7.47 0.77 -18.48
CA VAL A 97 -8.52 0.73 -17.44
C VAL A 97 -8.78 2.12 -16.89
N LYS A 98 -7.73 2.90 -16.60
CA LYS A 98 -7.87 4.27 -16.11
C LYS A 98 -8.67 5.14 -17.11
N ASP A 99 -8.34 5.05 -18.39
CA ASP A 99 -9.05 5.79 -19.44
C ASP A 99 -10.53 5.37 -19.48
N ALA A 100 -10.82 4.07 -19.39
CA ALA A 100 -12.19 3.58 -19.38
C ALA A 100 -12.97 4.05 -18.14
N MET A 101 -12.34 4.09 -16.97
CA MET A 101 -12.97 4.58 -15.72
C MET A 101 -13.22 6.09 -15.79
N ASN A 102 -12.27 6.86 -16.28
CA ASN A 102 -12.46 8.31 -16.48
C ASN A 102 -13.58 8.60 -17.48
N ALA A 103 -13.70 7.82 -18.55
CA ALA A 103 -14.77 7.97 -19.55
C ALA A 103 -16.18 7.76 -18.98
N VAL A 104 -16.33 6.92 -17.95
CA VAL A 104 -17.60 6.71 -17.27
C VAL A 104 -17.82 7.63 -16.06
N GLY A 105 -16.89 8.58 -15.82
CA GLY A 105 -17.01 9.60 -14.78
C GLY A 105 -16.46 9.19 -13.41
N VAL A 106 -15.65 8.14 -13.34
CA VAL A 106 -14.95 7.75 -12.11
C VAL A 106 -13.56 8.39 -12.12
N THR A 107 -13.31 9.33 -11.20
CA THR A 107 -12.06 10.10 -11.12
C THR A 107 -11.17 9.69 -9.93
N GLY A 108 -11.78 9.20 -8.83
CA GLY A 108 -11.07 8.75 -7.64
C GLY A 108 -10.70 7.28 -7.72
N MET A 109 -9.41 6.96 -7.86
CA MET A 109 -8.91 5.59 -7.98
C MET A 109 -7.63 5.41 -7.17
N THR A 110 -7.51 4.30 -6.46
CA THR A 110 -6.29 3.89 -5.76
C THR A 110 -5.67 2.71 -6.48
N VAL A 111 -4.37 2.78 -6.75
CA VAL A 111 -3.63 1.74 -7.49
C VAL A 111 -2.57 1.12 -6.59
N THR A 112 -2.56 -0.20 -6.49
CA THR A 112 -1.59 -0.95 -5.70
C THR A 112 -0.97 -2.08 -6.53
N ASN A 113 0.36 -2.21 -6.46
CA ASN A 113 1.05 -3.37 -7.01
C ASN A 113 0.92 -4.56 -6.06
N VAL A 114 0.44 -5.67 -6.55
CA VAL A 114 0.26 -6.88 -5.76
C VAL A 114 0.83 -8.11 -6.48
N MET A 115 1.13 -9.14 -5.71
CA MET A 115 1.53 -10.43 -6.25
C MET A 115 0.37 -11.41 -6.08
N GLY A 116 0.04 -12.13 -7.14
CA GLY A 116 -1.06 -13.10 -7.13
C GLY A 116 -0.63 -14.48 -7.59
N CYS A 117 -1.13 -15.52 -6.94
CA CYS A 117 -1.04 -16.89 -7.40
C CYS A 117 -2.42 -17.40 -7.82
N GLY A 118 -2.46 -18.29 -8.78
CA GLY A 118 -3.72 -18.86 -9.27
C GLY A 118 -3.51 -19.83 -10.44
N THR A 119 -4.55 -20.02 -11.23
CA THR A 119 -4.55 -20.93 -12.40
C THR A 119 -3.51 -20.56 -13.45
N GLN A 120 -3.13 -19.29 -13.54
CA GLN A 120 -2.04 -18.84 -14.39
C GLN A 120 -0.72 -19.26 -13.76
N LYS A 121 -0.08 -20.26 -14.34
CA LYS A 121 1.23 -20.73 -13.88
C LYS A 121 2.29 -19.64 -14.12
N GLY A 122 3.15 -19.40 -13.14
CA GLY A 122 4.32 -18.55 -13.27
C GLY A 122 5.37 -19.15 -14.19
N HIS A 123 6.42 -18.42 -14.49
CA HIS A 123 7.55 -18.92 -15.28
C HIS A 123 8.36 -19.91 -14.43
N VAL A 124 8.48 -21.15 -14.95
CA VAL A 124 9.39 -22.13 -14.35
C VAL A 124 10.81 -21.75 -14.72
N ARG A 125 11.64 -21.38 -13.75
CA ARG A 125 13.07 -21.20 -13.94
C ARG A 125 13.78 -22.54 -13.85
N LYS A 126 14.55 -22.88 -14.88
CA LYS A 126 15.47 -24.01 -14.84
C LYS A 126 16.88 -23.51 -14.52
N TYR A 127 17.42 -23.98 -13.40
CA TYR A 127 18.81 -23.72 -13.05
C TYR A 127 19.58 -25.05 -13.10
N ARG A 128 20.57 -25.17 -13.98
CA ARG A 128 21.39 -26.39 -14.22
C ARG A 128 20.56 -27.65 -14.47
N GLY A 129 19.42 -27.53 -15.17
CA GLY A 129 18.56 -28.66 -15.49
C GLY A 129 17.59 -29.10 -14.39
N VAL A 130 17.65 -28.47 -13.21
CA VAL A 130 16.70 -28.69 -12.10
C VAL A 130 15.60 -27.64 -12.17
N GLU A 131 14.35 -28.07 -12.18
CA GLU A 131 13.20 -27.17 -12.05
C GLU A 131 13.13 -26.69 -10.59
N ILE A 132 13.30 -25.38 -10.39
CA ILE A 132 13.07 -24.77 -9.08
C ILE A 132 11.58 -24.44 -9.04
N GLU A 133 10.84 -25.04 -8.10
CA GLU A 133 9.49 -24.60 -7.76
C GLU A 133 9.58 -23.22 -7.12
N GLU A 134 9.61 -22.17 -7.94
CA GLU A 134 9.38 -20.82 -7.46
C GLU A 134 7.90 -20.70 -7.09
N LEU A 135 7.64 -20.01 -5.99
CA LEU A 135 6.29 -19.52 -5.66
C LEU A 135 5.69 -18.95 -6.95
N ASN A 136 4.61 -19.55 -7.44
CA ASN A 136 3.89 -19.13 -8.66
C ASN A 136 3.20 -17.77 -8.46
N LEU A 137 3.97 -16.75 -8.09
CA LEU A 137 3.50 -15.39 -7.88
C LEU A 137 3.70 -14.59 -9.17
N ASN A 138 2.59 -14.11 -9.71
CA ASN A 138 2.60 -13.23 -10.87
C ASN A 138 2.30 -11.80 -10.42
N PRO A 139 3.00 -10.78 -10.95
CA PRO A 139 2.66 -9.40 -10.70
C PRO A 139 1.26 -9.09 -11.21
N LYS A 140 0.46 -8.45 -10.38
CA LYS A 140 -0.89 -7.98 -10.68
C LYS A 140 -1.03 -6.53 -10.22
N MET A 141 -1.96 -5.82 -10.84
CA MET A 141 -2.41 -4.52 -10.40
C MET A 141 -3.74 -4.67 -9.67
N LYS A 142 -3.85 -4.05 -8.50
CA LYS A 142 -5.10 -3.88 -7.78
C LYS A 142 -5.54 -2.43 -7.94
N LEU A 143 -6.72 -2.22 -8.51
CA LEU A 143 -7.35 -0.92 -8.64
C LEU A 143 -8.59 -0.92 -7.76
N GLU A 144 -8.71 0.08 -6.91
CA GLU A 144 -9.80 0.25 -5.96
C GLU A 144 -10.47 1.61 -6.19
N MET A 145 -11.79 1.65 -6.17
CA MET A 145 -12.57 2.86 -6.27
C MET A 145 -13.88 2.72 -5.51
N VAL A 146 -14.30 3.79 -4.84
CA VAL A 146 -15.62 3.86 -4.22
C VAL A 146 -16.50 4.76 -5.10
N ILE A 147 -17.66 4.26 -5.45
CA ILE A 147 -18.61 4.92 -6.35
C ILE A 147 -20.01 5.02 -5.71
N SER A 148 -20.74 6.05 -6.07
CA SER A 148 -22.15 6.23 -5.71
C SER A 148 -22.97 6.89 -6.80
N ALA A 149 -22.39 7.84 -7.56
CA ALA A 149 -23.07 8.54 -8.64
C ALA A 149 -23.17 7.70 -9.92
N VAL A 150 -22.12 6.90 -10.19
CA VAL A 150 -22.05 6.03 -11.37
C VAL A 150 -22.61 4.64 -11.02
N PRO A 151 -23.52 4.07 -11.82
CA PRO A 151 -24.03 2.74 -11.59
C PRO A 151 -22.90 1.68 -11.66
N VAL A 152 -22.89 0.73 -10.73
CA VAL A 152 -21.90 -0.35 -10.65
C VAL A 152 -21.80 -1.12 -11.96
N GLU A 153 -22.94 -1.44 -12.59
CA GLU A 153 -22.98 -2.18 -13.87
C GLU A 153 -22.30 -1.45 -15.01
N THR A 154 -22.38 -0.12 -15.05
CA THR A 154 -21.66 0.71 -16.03
C THR A 154 -20.15 0.59 -15.83
N VAL A 155 -19.68 0.65 -14.60
CA VAL A 155 -18.26 0.48 -14.27
C VAL A 155 -17.76 -0.92 -14.62
N ILE A 156 -18.55 -1.95 -14.30
CA ILE A 156 -18.23 -3.34 -14.64
C ILE A 156 -18.15 -3.54 -16.15
N ALA A 157 -19.08 -2.99 -16.90
CA ALA A 157 -19.11 -3.11 -18.36
C ALA A 157 -17.87 -2.46 -19.00
N ALA A 158 -17.55 -1.22 -18.61
CA ALA A 158 -16.37 -0.49 -19.09
C ALA A 158 -15.07 -1.21 -18.70
N ALA A 159 -14.96 -1.71 -17.47
CA ALA A 159 -13.81 -2.47 -17.01
C ALA A 159 -13.63 -3.78 -17.81
N ARG A 160 -14.72 -4.51 -18.07
CA ARG A 160 -14.67 -5.74 -18.86
C ARG A 160 -14.21 -5.46 -20.29
N GLU A 161 -14.71 -4.43 -20.92
CA GLU A 161 -14.28 -4.03 -22.27
C GLU A 161 -12.78 -3.70 -22.30
N ALA A 162 -12.29 -2.98 -21.31
CA ALA A 162 -10.87 -2.64 -21.18
C ALA A 162 -9.98 -3.84 -20.91
N LEU A 163 -10.44 -4.81 -20.11
CA LEU A 163 -9.62 -5.91 -19.61
C LEU A 163 -9.72 -7.18 -20.48
N TYR A 164 -10.82 -7.39 -21.18
CA TYR A 164 -11.09 -8.65 -21.87
C TYR A 164 -10.10 -8.94 -23.00
N THR A 165 -9.56 -10.14 -23.00
CA THR A 165 -8.75 -10.74 -24.08
C THR A 165 -9.22 -12.13 -24.47
N GLY A 166 -10.09 -12.75 -23.66
CA GLY A 166 -10.53 -14.13 -23.80
C GLY A 166 -9.54 -15.16 -23.27
N ASN A 167 -8.44 -14.71 -22.66
CA ASN A 167 -7.41 -15.61 -22.13
C ASN A 167 -7.45 -15.70 -20.60
N ILE A 168 -6.93 -16.79 -20.07
CA ILE A 168 -6.73 -16.96 -18.63
C ILE A 168 -5.77 -15.86 -18.15
N GLY A 169 -6.18 -15.11 -17.11
CA GLY A 169 -5.37 -14.04 -16.53
C GLY A 169 -5.89 -12.62 -16.78
N ASP A 170 -7.01 -12.47 -17.48
CA ASP A 170 -7.66 -11.16 -17.70
C ASP A 170 -7.99 -10.42 -16.41
N GLY A 171 -8.22 -11.15 -15.33
CA GLY A 171 -8.44 -10.56 -14.02
C GLY A 171 -9.78 -10.93 -13.39
N LYS A 172 -10.08 -10.24 -12.28
CA LYS A 172 -11.35 -10.37 -11.55
C LYS A 172 -11.80 -9.00 -11.06
N ILE A 173 -13.11 -8.82 -10.97
CA ILE A 173 -13.74 -7.64 -10.43
C ILE A 173 -14.56 -8.08 -9.22
N PHE A 174 -14.40 -7.40 -8.09
CA PHE A 174 -15.15 -7.61 -6.87
C PHE A 174 -15.93 -6.35 -6.56
N VAL A 175 -17.12 -6.50 -6.02
CA VAL A 175 -17.97 -5.39 -5.58
C VAL A 175 -18.32 -5.60 -4.13
N TYR A 176 -18.11 -4.58 -3.31
CA TYR A 176 -18.42 -4.57 -1.89
C TYR A 176 -19.38 -3.44 -1.59
N ASP A 177 -20.24 -3.64 -0.62
CA ASP A 177 -21.02 -2.57 -0.04
C ASP A 177 -20.15 -1.78 0.93
N VAL A 178 -20.16 -0.45 0.81
CA VAL A 178 -19.46 0.46 1.70
C VAL A 178 -20.48 1.08 2.63
N GLU A 179 -20.27 0.94 3.92
CA GLU A 179 -21.21 1.46 4.92
C GLU A 179 -21.23 2.98 4.93
N ASP A 180 -20.04 3.60 4.86
CA ASP A 180 -19.90 5.05 4.86
C ASP A 180 -18.55 5.49 4.26
N ALA A 181 -18.46 6.76 3.88
CA ALA A 181 -17.25 7.43 3.45
C ALA A 181 -17.18 8.81 4.12
N VAL A 182 -15.99 9.24 4.53
CA VAL A 182 -15.79 10.56 5.15
C VAL A 182 -14.65 11.28 4.43
N LYS A 183 -14.93 12.48 3.95
CA LYS A 183 -13.92 13.36 3.33
C LYS A 183 -13.12 14.04 4.44
N VAL A 184 -11.85 13.69 4.60
CA VAL A 184 -11.01 14.16 5.71
C VAL A 184 -10.91 15.70 5.76
N ARG A 185 -10.83 16.36 4.61
CA ARG A 185 -10.68 17.82 4.53
C ARG A 185 -11.91 18.58 5.03
N THR A 186 -13.11 18.13 4.72
CA THR A 186 -14.35 18.87 4.96
C THR A 186 -15.24 18.24 6.03
N GLY A 187 -15.04 16.95 6.36
CA GLY A 187 -15.93 16.19 7.22
C GLY A 187 -17.22 15.69 6.52
N ALA A 188 -17.42 15.99 5.23
CA ALA A 188 -18.58 15.53 4.47
C ALA A 188 -18.64 14.00 4.45
N ARG A 189 -19.87 13.44 4.48
CA ARG A 189 -20.13 12.00 4.60
C ARG A 189 -20.91 11.44 3.41
N GLY A 190 -20.84 10.14 3.28
CA GLY A 190 -21.64 9.38 2.32
C GLY A 190 -21.41 9.81 0.88
N TYR A 191 -22.52 10.07 0.16
CA TYR A 191 -22.49 10.53 -1.22
C TYR A 191 -21.62 11.77 -1.41
N ASP A 192 -21.73 12.77 -0.55
CA ASP A 192 -21.03 14.05 -0.68
C ASP A 192 -19.50 13.93 -0.46
N ALA A 193 -19.09 12.93 0.32
CA ALA A 193 -17.66 12.63 0.51
C ALA A 193 -16.96 12.24 -0.80
N LEU A 194 -17.70 11.66 -1.75
CA LEU A 194 -17.18 11.17 -3.03
C LEU A 194 -17.31 12.20 -4.17
N GLN A 195 -17.98 13.32 -3.94
CA GLN A 195 -18.09 14.35 -4.97
C GLN A 195 -16.82 15.20 -5.03
N GLY A 196 -16.35 15.45 -6.25
CA GLY A 196 -15.17 16.29 -6.53
C GLY A 196 -15.47 17.78 -6.56
N THR A 197 -16.37 18.28 -5.73
CA THR A 197 -16.58 19.72 -5.61
C THR A 197 -15.39 20.33 -4.88
N ASP A 198 -14.44 20.79 -5.67
CA ASP A 198 -13.37 21.69 -5.25
C ASP A 198 -13.86 23.13 -5.39
N ASP A 199 -14.71 23.55 -4.48
CA ASP A 199 -15.02 24.97 -4.24
C ASP A 199 -14.59 25.36 -2.83
#